data_4476863bba3fa8c3d4a59a778b41a82c
#
_entry.id   4476863bba3fa8c3d4a59a778b41a82c
#
_cell.length_a   1.000
_cell.length_b   1.000
_cell.length_c   1.000
_cell.angle_alpha   90.00
_cell.angle_beta   90.00
_cell.angle_gamma   90.00
#
_symmetry.space_group_name_H-M   'P 1'
#
loop_
_entity.id
_entity.type
_entity.pdbx_description
1 polymer ?
#
loop_
_entity_poly.entity_id
_entity_poly.type
_entity_poly.pdbx_seq_one_letter_code
_entity_poly.pdbx_strand_id
1 'polypeptide(L)'
;YSAAGGFFPQLIVMVSLSTPICDFGWKAPDFDLPGTDGRRHSLASARGPNGLLLMFICNHCPYVKAVLERIVRDCRELGAHGIGAIAIMSNDPTDYPEDSWDNMVALARRMGFPFPYVLDRTQAVAKAYGAVCTPDFFGFNANLELQYRGRLDASRKESVPAARRDLFEAMLQVAKTGAGPQEQIPGMGCSIKWKE
;
A
#
# COMPACT_ATOMS: atom_id res chain seq x y z
N TYR A 1 -43.12 28.52 16.22
CA TYR A 1 -42.81 27.36 15.35
C TYR A 1 -41.28 27.29 15.17
N SER A 2 -40.67 26.42 15.95
CA SER A 2 -39.25 26.16 15.91
C SER A 2 -39.03 24.97 14.96
N ALA A 3 -38.33 25.20 13.85
CA ALA A 3 -37.90 24.12 12.95
C ALA A 3 -36.60 23.53 13.51
N ALA A 4 -36.69 22.35 14.09
CA ALA A 4 -35.52 21.54 14.42
C ALA A 4 -34.91 21.03 13.15
N GLY A 5 -33.77 21.60 12.74
CA GLY A 5 -32.94 21.10 11.68
C GLY A 5 -32.31 19.77 12.11
N GLY A 6 -32.82 18.67 11.61
CA GLY A 6 -32.25 17.35 11.84
C GLY A 6 -30.89 17.25 11.14
N PHE A 7 -29.83 17.09 11.91
CA PHE A 7 -28.51 16.72 11.43
C PHE A 7 -28.57 15.24 11.02
N PHE A 8 -28.73 14.97 9.72
CA PHE A 8 -28.55 13.62 9.20
C PHE A 8 -27.06 13.37 9.06
N PRO A 9 -26.49 12.40 9.77
CA PRO A 9 -25.09 12.02 9.50
C PRO A 9 -25.02 11.50 8.08
N GLN A 10 -24.20 12.15 7.25
CA GLN A 10 -23.85 11.61 5.94
C GLN A 10 -23.24 10.23 6.17
N LEU A 11 -23.91 9.19 5.68
CA LEU A 11 -23.33 7.85 5.62
C LEU A 11 -22.14 7.95 4.67
N ILE A 12 -20.93 7.91 5.24
CA ILE A 12 -19.71 7.80 4.44
C ILE A 12 -19.69 6.38 3.87
N VAL A 13 -20.12 6.26 2.62
CA VAL A 13 -20.08 4.98 1.90
C VAL A 13 -18.63 4.73 1.49
N MET A 14 -17.97 3.83 2.19
CA MET A 14 -16.65 3.34 1.77
C MET A 14 -16.80 2.46 0.53
N VAL A 15 -16.40 3.00 -0.62
CA VAL A 15 -16.41 2.27 -1.89
C VAL A 15 -15.22 1.33 -1.94
N SER A 16 -15.49 0.03 -2.14
CA SER A 16 -14.47 -0.98 -2.37
C SER A 16 -14.15 -1.06 -3.85
N LEU A 17 -12.86 -1.05 -4.19
CA LEU A 17 -12.36 -1.14 -5.56
C LEU A 17 -11.41 -2.32 -5.71
N SER A 18 -11.39 -2.90 -6.91
CA SER A 18 -10.38 -3.89 -7.30
C SER A 18 -9.25 -3.22 -8.07
N THR A 19 -8.03 -3.71 -7.87
CA THR A 19 -6.87 -3.22 -8.62
C THR A 19 -6.93 -3.68 -10.08
N PRO A 20 -6.34 -2.90 -11.02
CA PRO A 20 -6.11 -3.37 -12.39
C PRO A 20 -5.22 -4.61 -12.41
N ILE A 21 -5.19 -5.28 -13.57
CA ILE A 21 -4.23 -6.36 -13.83
C ILE A 21 -2.81 -5.80 -13.94
N CYS A 22 -1.81 -6.68 -13.74
CA CYS A 22 -0.41 -6.31 -13.83
C CYS A 22 -0.02 -5.91 -15.26
N ASP A 23 0.51 -4.71 -15.42
CA ASP A 23 1.16 -4.25 -16.66
C ASP A 23 2.65 -4.60 -16.58
N PHE A 24 2.98 -5.82 -17.01
CA PHE A 24 4.34 -6.35 -16.92
C PHE A 24 5.36 -5.49 -17.66
N GLY A 25 6.43 -5.15 -16.97
CA GLY A 25 7.51 -4.33 -17.52
C GLY A 25 7.30 -2.83 -17.40
N TRP A 26 6.14 -2.37 -16.90
CA TRP A 26 5.91 -0.95 -16.65
C TRP A 26 6.95 -0.41 -15.66
N LYS A 27 7.57 0.71 -16.01
CA LYS A 27 8.63 1.32 -15.20
C LYS A 27 8.07 2.14 -14.07
N ALA A 28 8.60 1.92 -12.86
CA ALA A 28 8.22 2.69 -11.69
C ALA A 28 8.56 4.18 -11.86
N PRO A 29 7.59 5.09 -11.72
CA PRO A 29 7.86 6.53 -11.60
C PRO A 29 8.65 6.84 -10.34
N ASP A 30 9.65 7.74 -10.43
CA ASP A 30 10.40 8.17 -9.27
C ASP A 30 9.58 9.12 -8.38
N PHE A 31 9.98 9.22 -7.14
CA PHE A 31 9.40 10.13 -6.15
C PHE A 31 10.45 10.55 -5.13
N ASP A 32 10.13 11.60 -4.38
CA ASP A 32 10.89 12.04 -3.22
C ASP A 32 9.90 12.50 -2.14
N LEU A 33 9.67 11.66 -1.13
CA LEU A 33 8.63 11.86 -0.14
C LEU A 33 9.17 11.83 1.30
N PRO A 34 8.59 12.64 2.21
CA PRO A 34 8.97 12.64 3.61
C PRO A 34 8.46 11.38 4.31
N GLY A 35 9.32 10.75 5.09
CA GLY A 35 9.01 9.56 5.89
C GLY A 35 8.77 9.87 7.37
N THR A 36 8.01 9.01 8.02
CA THR A 36 7.74 9.08 9.47
C THR A 36 8.98 8.88 10.33
N ASP A 37 10.07 8.43 9.74
CA ASP A 37 11.39 8.28 10.36
C ASP A 37 12.24 9.58 10.33
N GLY A 38 11.68 10.67 9.82
CA GLY A 38 12.35 11.96 9.68
C GLY A 38 13.28 12.08 8.48
N ARG A 39 13.27 11.09 7.57
CA ARG A 39 14.08 11.06 6.35
C ARG A 39 13.21 11.22 5.12
N ARG A 40 13.84 11.61 4.00
CA ARG A 40 13.19 11.55 2.68
C ARG A 40 13.56 10.24 1.99
N HIS A 41 12.60 9.71 1.24
CA HIS A 41 12.74 8.44 0.54
C HIS A 41 12.38 8.57 -0.93
N SER A 42 13.13 7.88 -1.78
CA SER A 42 12.96 7.80 -3.22
C SER A 42 12.96 6.33 -3.67
N LEU A 43 12.75 6.07 -4.96
CA LEU A 43 12.96 4.72 -5.51
C LEU A 43 14.37 4.21 -5.22
N ALA A 44 15.38 5.06 -5.43
CA ALA A 44 16.77 4.68 -5.22
C ALA A 44 17.06 4.26 -3.77
N SER A 45 16.47 4.97 -2.78
CA SER A 45 16.66 4.63 -1.38
C SER A 45 15.82 3.45 -0.90
N ALA A 46 14.66 3.22 -1.52
CA ALA A 46 13.70 2.19 -1.08
C ALA A 46 14.00 0.81 -1.68
N ARG A 47 14.56 0.76 -2.91
CA ARG A 47 14.79 -0.49 -3.61
C ARG A 47 15.84 -1.37 -2.94
N GLY A 48 15.62 -2.69 -2.98
CA GLY A 48 16.63 -3.69 -2.68
C GLY A 48 17.38 -4.13 -3.94
N PRO A 49 18.45 -4.95 -3.80
CA PRO A 49 19.23 -5.43 -4.93
C PRO A 49 18.42 -6.33 -5.88
N ASN A 50 17.37 -6.98 -5.40
CA ASN A 50 16.55 -7.92 -6.17
C ASN A 50 15.15 -7.39 -6.51
N GLY A 51 14.79 -6.21 -6.07
CA GLY A 51 13.51 -5.59 -6.39
C GLY A 51 12.94 -4.71 -5.28
N LEU A 52 11.69 -4.34 -5.45
CA LEU A 52 10.98 -3.41 -4.56
C LEU A 52 9.50 -3.81 -4.46
N LEU A 53 8.99 -3.84 -3.24
CA LEU A 53 7.56 -3.85 -2.96
C LEU A 53 7.12 -2.44 -2.52
N LEU A 54 6.31 -1.79 -3.36
CA LEU A 54 5.74 -0.49 -3.08
C LEU A 54 4.24 -0.66 -2.79
N MET A 55 3.77 -0.05 -1.72
CA MET A 55 2.42 -0.24 -1.22
C MET A 55 1.74 1.09 -0.95
N PHE A 56 0.52 1.26 -1.46
CA PHE A 56 -0.35 2.34 -0.99
C PHE A 56 -1.21 1.81 0.13
N ILE A 57 -1.04 2.36 1.32
CA ILE A 57 -1.80 2.01 2.53
C ILE A 57 -2.27 3.26 3.26
N CYS A 58 -3.20 3.11 4.16
CA CYS A 58 -3.62 4.17 5.09
C CYS A 58 -3.90 3.57 6.47
N ASN A 59 -4.19 4.42 7.45
CA ASN A 59 -4.35 3.96 8.83
C ASN A 59 -5.77 3.48 9.14
N HIS A 60 -6.79 4.04 8.46
CA HIS A 60 -8.20 3.79 8.82
C HIS A 60 -8.85 2.64 8.07
N CYS A 61 -8.31 2.22 6.93
CA CYS A 61 -8.96 1.25 6.04
C CYS A 61 -9.06 -0.14 6.67
N PRO A 62 -10.26 -0.74 6.76
CA PRO A 62 -10.43 -2.08 7.31
C PRO A 62 -9.71 -3.16 6.49
N TYR A 63 -9.55 -3.00 5.18
CA TYR A 63 -8.77 -3.92 4.35
C TYR A 63 -7.27 -3.89 4.70
N VAL A 64 -6.74 -2.73 5.08
CA VAL A 64 -5.35 -2.60 5.55
C VAL A 64 -5.23 -3.19 6.96
N LYS A 65 -6.14 -2.81 7.87
CA LYS A 65 -6.13 -3.27 9.27
C LYS A 65 -6.17 -4.81 9.36
N ALA A 66 -6.95 -5.45 8.49
CA ALA A 66 -7.08 -6.91 8.47
C ALA A 66 -5.77 -7.65 8.14
N VAL A 67 -4.84 -7.02 7.42
CA VAL A 67 -3.63 -7.66 6.91
C VAL A 67 -2.32 -6.99 7.35
N LEU A 68 -2.39 -5.93 8.16
CA LEU A 68 -1.21 -5.11 8.48
C LEU A 68 -0.07 -5.89 9.14
N GLU A 69 -0.37 -6.78 10.08
CA GLU A 69 0.63 -7.65 10.70
C GLU A 69 1.30 -8.58 9.68
N ARG A 70 0.53 -9.05 8.71
CA ARG A 70 1.03 -9.90 7.62
C ARG A 70 1.90 -9.11 6.65
N ILE A 71 1.54 -7.88 6.35
CA ILE A 71 2.38 -6.96 5.55
C ILE A 71 3.73 -6.79 6.24
N VAL A 72 3.74 -6.51 7.54
CA VAL A 72 4.98 -6.33 8.32
C VAL A 72 5.83 -7.61 8.29
N ARG A 73 5.22 -8.77 8.54
CA ARG A 73 5.89 -10.07 8.47
C ARG A 73 6.50 -10.31 7.10
N ASP A 74 5.70 -10.18 6.06
CA ASP A 74 6.11 -10.48 4.68
C ASP A 74 7.22 -9.54 4.20
N CYS A 75 7.12 -8.26 4.49
CA CYS A 75 8.17 -7.28 4.15
C CYS A 75 9.49 -7.58 4.90
N ARG A 76 9.41 -7.97 6.16
CA ARG A 76 10.61 -8.34 6.93
C ARG A 76 11.31 -9.56 6.33
N GLU A 77 10.56 -10.59 5.99
CA GLU A 77 11.11 -11.79 5.37
C GLU A 77 11.61 -11.53 3.95
N LEU A 78 10.90 -10.74 3.15
CA LEU A 78 11.32 -10.35 1.79
C LEU A 78 12.63 -9.55 1.80
N GLY A 79 12.87 -8.75 2.83
CA GLY A 79 14.14 -8.05 3.04
C GLY A 79 15.34 -8.98 3.04
N ALA A 80 15.22 -10.16 3.64
CA ALA A 80 16.26 -11.19 3.63
C ALA A 80 16.53 -11.78 2.23
N HIS A 81 15.59 -11.61 1.30
CA HIS A 81 15.71 -12.01 -0.10
C HIS A 81 16.10 -10.87 -1.04
N GLY A 82 16.49 -9.72 -0.50
CA GLY A 82 16.95 -8.57 -1.27
C GLY A 82 15.82 -7.75 -1.90
N ILE A 83 14.59 -7.89 -1.44
CA ILE A 83 13.45 -7.06 -1.84
C ILE A 83 13.31 -5.91 -0.84
N GLY A 84 13.49 -4.67 -1.31
CA GLY A 84 13.16 -3.49 -0.52
C GLY A 84 11.64 -3.31 -0.40
N ALA A 85 11.21 -2.52 0.57
CA ALA A 85 9.79 -2.20 0.73
C ALA A 85 9.60 -0.74 1.13
N ILE A 86 8.48 -0.15 0.70
CA ILE A 86 8.03 1.19 1.08
C ILE A 86 6.52 1.26 1.08
N ALA A 87 5.95 1.94 2.08
CA ALA A 87 4.53 2.22 2.15
C ALA A 87 4.27 3.72 1.97
N ILE A 88 3.30 4.06 1.12
CA ILE A 88 2.92 5.43 0.77
C ILE A 88 1.49 5.69 1.22
N MET A 89 1.28 6.75 1.98
CA MET A 89 -0.04 7.25 2.37
C MET A 89 -0.39 8.46 1.51
N SER A 90 -1.46 8.33 0.73
CA SER A 90 -1.90 9.37 -0.21
C SER A 90 -3.32 9.86 0.06
N ASN A 91 -4.00 9.36 1.11
CA ASN A 91 -5.34 9.82 1.43
C ASN A 91 -5.34 11.27 1.93
N ASP A 92 -6.39 12.00 1.57
CA ASP A 92 -6.72 13.26 2.23
C ASP A 92 -7.24 12.94 3.65
N PRO A 93 -6.60 13.44 4.73
CA PRO A 93 -7.02 13.16 6.08
C PRO A 93 -8.19 14.04 6.57
N THR A 94 -8.71 14.96 5.74
CA THR A 94 -9.73 15.94 6.16
C THR A 94 -10.95 15.27 6.79
N ASP A 95 -11.51 14.26 6.12
CA ASP A 95 -12.65 13.49 6.61
C ASP A 95 -12.25 12.21 7.36
N TYR A 96 -10.97 11.89 7.37
CA TYR A 96 -10.40 10.69 7.97
C TYR A 96 -9.19 11.05 8.85
N PRO A 97 -9.40 11.66 10.02
CA PRO A 97 -8.30 12.13 10.87
C PRO A 97 -7.39 11.02 11.38
N GLU A 98 -7.83 9.75 11.31
CA GLU A 98 -6.95 8.59 11.57
C GLU A 98 -5.75 8.56 10.62
N ASP A 99 -5.85 9.13 9.42
CA ASP A 99 -4.79 9.18 8.41
C ASP A 99 -3.86 10.41 8.56
N SER A 100 -3.94 11.13 9.67
CA SER A 100 -3.04 12.25 9.97
C SER A 100 -1.58 11.81 10.06
N TRP A 101 -0.67 12.78 9.85
CA TRP A 101 0.77 12.55 10.01
C TRP A 101 1.14 11.97 11.37
N ASP A 102 0.59 12.53 12.46
CA ASP A 102 0.90 12.05 13.81
C ASP A 102 0.46 10.61 14.01
N ASN A 103 -0.70 10.23 13.44
CA ASN A 103 -1.18 8.85 13.47
C ASN A 103 -0.36 7.91 12.59
N MET A 104 0.18 8.39 11.46
CA MET A 104 1.15 7.61 10.67
C MET A 104 2.41 7.30 11.48
N VAL A 105 2.99 8.32 12.13
CA VAL A 105 4.16 8.14 13.00
C VAL A 105 3.88 7.15 14.11
N ALA A 106 2.74 7.30 14.79
CA ALA A 106 2.33 6.41 15.88
C ALA A 106 2.14 4.95 15.39
N LEU A 107 1.49 4.76 14.24
CA LEU A 107 1.26 3.44 13.67
C LEU A 107 2.58 2.75 13.28
N ALA A 108 3.44 3.45 12.56
CA ALA A 108 4.73 2.91 12.13
C ALA A 108 5.58 2.46 13.32
N ARG A 109 5.59 3.26 14.39
CA ARG A 109 6.32 2.94 15.63
C ARG A 109 5.70 1.77 16.37
N ARG A 110 4.38 1.77 16.56
CA ARG A 110 3.65 0.72 17.29
C ARG A 110 3.78 -0.64 16.61
N MET A 111 3.70 -0.68 15.28
CA MET A 111 3.79 -1.91 14.50
C MET A 111 5.22 -2.33 14.19
N GLY A 112 6.22 -1.50 14.49
CA GLY A 112 7.61 -1.78 14.15
C GLY A 112 7.83 -1.98 12.66
N PHE A 113 7.35 -1.06 11.84
CA PHE A 113 7.45 -1.16 10.38
C PHE A 113 8.90 -1.38 9.95
N PRO A 114 9.21 -2.47 9.22
CA PRO A 114 10.55 -2.73 8.67
C PRO A 114 10.79 -1.97 7.35
N PHE A 115 9.93 -1.04 7.01
CA PHE A 115 9.96 -0.23 5.79
C PHE A 115 9.62 1.23 6.12
N PRO A 116 10.08 2.19 5.30
CA PRO A 116 9.63 3.58 5.41
C PRO A 116 8.12 3.71 5.17
N TYR A 117 7.47 4.56 5.97
CA TYR A 117 6.09 4.99 5.77
C TYR A 117 6.10 6.46 5.43
N VAL A 118 5.79 6.79 4.19
CA VAL A 118 5.98 8.14 3.61
C VAL A 118 4.65 8.78 3.23
N LEU A 119 4.64 10.11 3.20
CA LEU A 119 3.43 10.91 2.92
C LEU A 119 3.50 11.52 1.51
N ASP A 120 2.55 11.14 0.67
CA ASP A 120 2.26 11.74 -0.63
C ASP A 120 1.16 12.82 -0.48
N ARG A 121 1.53 13.97 0.11
CA ARG A 121 0.58 15.03 0.45
C ARG A 121 -0.14 15.61 -0.77
N THR A 122 0.52 15.68 -1.90
CA THR A 122 -0.06 16.23 -3.14
C THR A 122 -0.87 15.22 -3.92
N GLN A 123 -0.76 13.93 -3.57
CA GLN A 123 -1.36 12.80 -4.27
C GLN A 123 -0.80 12.58 -5.69
N ALA A 124 0.26 13.29 -6.05
CA ALA A 124 0.89 13.18 -7.36
C ALA A 124 1.49 11.81 -7.60
N VAL A 125 2.08 11.19 -6.57
CA VAL A 125 2.67 9.86 -6.67
C VAL A 125 1.60 8.80 -6.85
N ALA A 126 0.52 8.82 -6.06
CA ALA A 126 -0.60 7.90 -6.25
C ALA A 126 -1.21 7.99 -7.65
N LYS A 127 -1.36 9.21 -8.18
CA LYS A 127 -1.84 9.43 -9.55
C LYS A 127 -0.86 8.89 -10.60
N ALA A 128 0.44 9.13 -10.44
CA ALA A 128 1.48 8.64 -11.36
C ALA A 128 1.54 7.11 -11.40
N TYR A 129 1.30 6.45 -10.27
CA TYR A 129 1.25 4.99 -10.17
C TYR A 129 -0.09 4.41 -10.63
N GLY A 130 -1.11 5.22 -10.81
CA GLY A 130 -2.47 4.74 -11.08
C GLY A 130 -3.02 3.91 -9.90
N ALA A 131 -2.64 4.28 -8.67
CA ALA A 131 -3.16 3.65 -7.47
C ALA A 131 -4.66 3.93 -7.34
N VAL A 132 -5.44 2.92 -6.96
CA VAL A 132 -6.90 3.04 -6.93
C VAL A 132 -7.49 2.83 -5.54
N CYS A 133 -6.82 2.05 -4.70
CA CYS A 133 -7.34 1.68 -3.38
C CYS A 133 -6.22 1.50 -2.36
N THR A 134 -6.60 1.22 -1.12
CA THR A 134 -5.70 0.78 -0.06
C THR A 134 -6.21 -0.54 0.54
N PRO A 135 -5.35 -1.57 0.66
CA PRO A 135 -3.98 -1.64 0.14
C PRO A 135 -3.94 -1.82 -1.38
N ASP A 136 -2.97 -1.22 -2.04
CA ASP A 136 -2.67 -1.45 -3.46
C ASP A 136 -1.17 -1.78 -3.56
N PHE A 137 -0.83 -2.97 -4.04
CA PHE A 137 0.52 -3.50 -4.03
C PHE A 137 1.13 -3.49 -5.42
N PHE A 138 2.35 -2.96 -5.52
CA PHE A 138 3.16 -2.92 -6.74
C PHE A 138 4.50 -3.61 -6.48
N GLY A 139 4.71 -4.76 -7.08
CA GLY A 139 5.95 -5.52 -6.98
C GLY A 139 6.83 -5.33 -8.22
N PHE A 140 8.04 -4.83 -8.01
CA PHE A 140 9.01 -4.53 -9.07
C PHE A 140 10.23 -5.45 -8.98
N ASN A 141 10.83 -5.78 -10.12
CA ASN A 141 12.11 -6.47 -10.19
C ASN A 141 13.30 -5.52 -9.95
N ALA A 142 14.52 -6.04 -10.04
CA ALA A 142 15.74 -5.26 -9.84
C ALA A 142 15.90 -4.09 -10.83
N ASN A 143 15.27 -4.15 -11.99
CA ASN A 143 15.25 -3.08 -12.99
C ASN A 143 14.10 -2.08 -12.79
N LEU A 144 13.35 -2.19 -11.69
CA LEU A 144 12.15 -1.39 -11.39
C LEU A 144 11.06 -1.51 -12.47
N GLU A 145 10.92 -2.70 -13.01
CA GLU A 145 9.86 -3.11 -13.93
C GLU A 145 8.78 -3.85 -13.15
N LEU A 146 7.52 -3.48 -13.34
CA LEU A 146 6.38 -4.08 -12.65
C LEU A 146 6.27 -5.57 -13.00
N GLN A 147 6.19 -6.42 -11.98
CA GLN A 147 6.08 -7.86 -12.09
C GLN A 147 4.93 -8.44 -11.28
N TYR A 148 4.39 -7.67 -10.35
CA TYR A 148 3.26 -8.08 -9.54
C TYR A 148 2.33 -6.91 -9.23
N ARG A 149 1.05 -7.09 -9.51
CA ARG A 149 -0.02 -6.22 -9.04
C ARG A 149 -1.23 -7.06 -8.67
N GLY A 150 -1.27 -7.50 -7.45
CA GLY A 150 -2.27 -8.42 -6.96
C GLY A 150 -2.49 -8.29 -5.46
N ARG A 151 -3.29 -9.18 -4.91
CA ARG A 151 -3.62 -9.20 -3.48
C ARG A 151 -2.44 -9.69 -2.63
N LEU A 152 -2.49 -9.35 -1.33
CA LEU A 152 -1.56 -9.93 -0.36
C LEU A 152 -1.85 -11.44 -0.16
N ASP A 153 -3.10 -11.73 0.14
CA ASP A 153 -3.66 -13.07 0.31
C ASP A 153 -5.20 -13.04 0.12
N ALA A 154 -5.91 -14.08 0.51
CA ALA A 154 -7.36 -14.18 0.39
C ALA A 154 -8.15 -13.30 1.37
N SER A 155 -7.49 -12.62 2.32
CA SER A 155 -8.14 -11.74 3.29
C SER A 155 -8.72 -10.50 2.60
N ARG A 156 -9.82 -9.99 3.16
CA ARG A 156 -10.47 -8.77 2.75
C ARG A 156 -10.60 -7.84 3.96
N LYS A 157 -11.82 -7.48 4.37
CA LYS A 157 -12.07 -6.72 5.62
C LYS A 157 -11.79 -7.57 6.86
N GLU A 158 -11.80 -8.88 6.69
CA GLU A 158 -11.47 -9.85 7.74
C GLU A 158 -10.32 -10.73 7.29
N SER A 159 -9.45 -11.07 8.23
CA SER A 159 -8.32 -11.98 7.98
C SER A 159 -8.81 -13.39 7.75
N VAL A 160 -8.30 -14.04 6.69
CA VAL A 160 -8.47 -15.47 6.45
C VAL A 160 -7.33 -16.21 7.15
N PRO A 161 -7.61 -17.06 8.16
CA PRO A 161 -6.58 -17.84 8.83
C PRO A 161 -5.83 -18.75 7.84
N ALA A 162 -4.51 -18.86 7.99
CA ALA A 162 -3.65 -19.71 7.15
C ALA A 162 -3.79 -19.49 5.65
N ALA A 163 -4.18 -18.29 5.20
CA ALA A 163 -4.26 -17.96 3.79
C ALA A 163 -2.89 -18.14 3.10
N ARG A 164 -2.93 -18.62 1.85
CA ARG A 164 -1.74 -18.67 1.00
C ARG A 164 -1.16 -17.25 0.84
N ARG A 165 0.14 -17.16 0.93
CA ARG A 165 0.89 -15.89 0.88
C ARG A 165 1.16 -15.47 -0.58
N ASP A 166 0.11 -15.10 -1.31
CA ASP A 166 0.18 -14.86 -2.76
C ASP A 166 1.25 -13.82 -3.14
N LEU A 167 1.26 -12.66 -2.49
CA LEU A 167 2.25 -11.62 -2.72
C LEU A 167 3.66 -12.09 -2.36
N PHE A 168 3.82 -12.70 -1.20
CA PHE A 168 5.13 -13.16 -0.73
C PHE A 168 5.76 -14.17 -1.69
N GLU A 169 4.99 -15.18 -2.11
CA GLU A 169 5.45 -16.19 -3.07
C GLU A 169 5.79 -15.57 -4.42
N ALA A 170 4.96 -14.62 -4.90
CA ALA A 170 5.23 -13.89 -6.15
C ALA A 170 6.53 -13.09 -6.07
N MET A 171 6.76 -12.37 -4.96
CA MET A 171 7.98 -11.57 -4.81
C MET A 171 9.23 -12.42 -4.57
N LEU A 172 9.11 -13.61 -3.99
CA LEU A 172 10.21 -14.59 -3.96
C LEU A 172 10.59 -15.04 -5.37
N GLN A 173 9.61 -15.29 -6.23
CA GLN A 173 9.85 -15.62 -7.64
C GLN A 173 10.55 -14.46 -8.35
N VAL A 174 10.08 -13.22 -8.14
CA VAL A 174 10.71 -12.01 -8.71
C VAL A 174 12.17 -11.89 -8.25
N ALA A 175 12.44 -12.11 -6.98
CA ALA A 175 13.81 -12.05 -6.43
C ALA A 175 14.74 -13.07 -7.10
N LYS A 176 14.23 -14.27 -7.41
CA LYS A 176 15.01 -15.36 -8.01
C LYS A 176 15.16 -15.27 -9.51
N THR A 177 14.13 -14.81 -10.22
CA THR A 177 14.04 -14.92 -11.68
C THR A 177 13.96 -13.57 -12.40
N GLY A 178 13.67 -12.47 -11.68
CA GLY A 178 13.37 -11.16 -12.26
C GLY A 178 11.98 -11.04 -12.89
N ALA A 179 11.16 -12.09 -12.83
CA ALA A 179 9.81 -12.12 -13.40
C ALA A 179 8.78 -12.66 -12.38
N GLY A 180 7.63 -12.04 -12.36
CA GLY A 180 6.48 -12.46 -11.54
C GLY A 180 5.67 -13.57 -12.19
N PRO A 181 4.74 -14.18 -11.43
CA PRO A 181 3.81 -15.18 -11.98
C PRO A 181 2.90 -14.55 -13.03
N GLN A 182 2.58 -15.30 -14.08
CA GLN A 182 1.69 -14.81 -15.15
C GLN A 182 0.25 -14.65 -14.66
N GLU A 183 -0.20 -15.53 -13.80
CA GLU A 183 -1.54 -15.47 -13.20
C GLU A 183 -1.47 -14.80 -11.83
N GLN A 184 -2.24 -13.74 -11.66
CA GLN A 184 -2.30 -12.96 -10.43
C GLN A 184 -3.76 -12.65 -10.11
N ILE A 185 -4.08 -12.67 -8.82
CA ILE A 185 -5.41 -12.32 -8.34
C ILE A 185 -5.41 -10.85 -7.96
N PRO A 186 -6.27 -10.02 -8.56
CA PRO A 186 -6.36 -8.59 -8.24
C PRO A 186 -6.57 -8.33 -6.75
N GLY A 187 -5.94 -7.26 -6.25
CA GLY A 187 -6.20 -6.76 -4.90
C GLY A 187 -7.57 -6.10 -4.80
N MET A 188 -8.05 -5.94 -3.58
CA MET A 188 -9.26 -5.20 -3.26
C MET A 188 -9.03 -4.33 -2.04
N GLY A 189 -9.57 -3.13 -2.04
CA GLY A 189 -9.45 -2.21 -0.92
C GLY A 189 -10.42 -1.05 -0.96
N CYS A 190 -10.33 -0.18 0.03
CA CYS A 190 -11.07 1.06 0.06
C CYS A 190 -10.51 2.05 -0.97
N SER A 191 -11.38 2.77 -1.68
CA SER A 191 -10.95 3.85 -2.59
C SER A 191 -10.00 4.83 -1.89
N ILE A 192 -8.99 5.33 -2.62
CA ILE A 192 -8.16 6.44 -2.15
C ILE A 192 -9.05 7.67 -1.96
N LYS A 193 -8.81 8.42 -0.89
CA LYS A 193 -9.55 9.65 -0.59
C LYS A 193 -8.83 10.82 -1.26
N TRP A 194 -9.33 11.18 -2.44
CA TRP A 194 -8.78 12.26 -3.25
C TRP A 194 -9.20 13.62 -2.70
N LYS A 195 -8.29 14.58 -2.77
CA LYS A 195 -8.61 16.00 -2.54
C LYS A 195 -9.53 16.51 -3.63
N GLU A 196 -10.47 17.38 -3.25
CA GLU A 196 -11.34 18.11 -4.17
C GLU A 196 -10.57 19.15 -4.99
#